data_fde1c939b8379aee2f52e3420a85c4f7
#
_entry.id   fde1c939b8379aee2f52e3420a85c4f7
#
_cell.length_a   1.000
_cell.length_b   1.000
_cell.length_c   1.000
_cell.angle_alpha   90.00
_cell.angle_beta   90.00
_cell.angle_gamma   90.00
#
_symmetry.space_group_name_H-M   'P 1'
#
loop_
_entity.id
_entity.type
_entity.pdbx_description
1 polymer ?
#
loop_
_entity_poly.entity_id
_entity_poly.type
_entity_poly.pdbx_seq_one_letter_code
_entity_poly.pdbx_strand_id
1 'polypeptide(L)'
;MTSFRPSLIFIAVCSLLIGSLSLTAHSKSAVVATPDNLSAATNQQLAQARRATAKYHDIARAEADGYVNINIYEGGEGLHYVNFGLVDANFDPEHPEVLLYAPVPHENRMELVAVEYVVPLSLSSVAPAGFAGDADVWRNNSEGLGLWELNAWIWLNNSNGIFAFKNPRVPGDED
;
A
#
# COMPACT_ATOMS: atom_id res chain seq x y z
N MET A 1 30.79 62.16 -61.71
CA MET A 1 29.76 61.49 -62.56
C MET A 1 29.79 60.02 -62.16
N THR A 2 29.04 59.66 -61.20
CA THR A 2 29.05 58.30 -60.65
C THR A 2 27.66 57.70 -60.78
N SER A 3 27.60 56.65 -61.55
CA SER A 3 26.37 55.91 -61.90
C SER A 3 25.95 55.00 -60.74
N PHE A 4 24.72 55.20 -60.24
CA PHE A 4 24.09 54.37 -59.26
C PHE A 4 23.36 53.22 -59.97
N ARG A 5 23.65 51.96 -59.60
CA ARG A 5 22.87 50.77 -59.99
C ARG A 5 22.16 50.22 -58.77
N PRO A 6 20.85 49.98 -58.81
CA PRO A 6 20.13 49.36 -57.75
C PRO A 6 20.24 47.81 -57.78
N SER A 7 20.69 47.21 -56.69
CA SER A 7 20.67 45.78 -56.49
C SER A 7 19.27 45.30 -56.09
N LEU A 8 18.76 44.34 -56.84
CA LEU A 8 17.54 43.61 -56.55
C LEU A 8 17.80 42.66 -55.34
N ILE A 9 17.07 42.88 -54.25
CA ILE A 9 17.08 41.98 -53.12
C ILE A 9 15.99 40.95 -53.37
N PHE A 10 16.38 39.68 -53.54
CA PHE A 10 15.48 38.53 -53.52
C PHE A 10 15.07 38.23 -52.07
N ILE A 11 13.79 38.44 -51.75
CA ILE A 11 13.22 38.01 -50.49
C ILE A 11 12.77 36.56 -50.64
N ALA A 12 13.51 35.63 -50.10
CA ALA A 12 13.12 34.22 -49.93
C ALA A 12 12.13 34.14 -48.75
N VAL A 13 10.87 33.92 -49.05
CA VAL A 13 9.84 33.59 -48.03
C VAL A 13 10.05 32.15 -47.59
N CYS A 14 10.67 31.97 -46.46
CA CYS A 14 10.80 30.65 -45.80
C CYS A 14 9.53 30.38 -44.99
N SER A 15 8.59 29.60 -45.54
CA SER A 15 7.40 29.16 -44.83
C SER A 15 7.79 28.12 -43.76
N LEU A 16 7.89 28.55 -42.49
CA LEU A 16 7.99 27.64 -41.36
C LEU A 16 6.62 26.96 -41.12
N LEU A 17 6.52 25.71 -41.49
CA LEU A 17 5.44 24.83 -41.01
C LEU A 17 5.74 24.48 -39.54
N ILE A 18 5.07 25.19 -38.62
CA ILE A 18 5.06 24.84 -37.21
C ILE A 18 4.08 23.66 -37.06
N GLY A 19 4.60 22.46 -37.10
CA GLY A 19 3.87 21.25 -36.72
C GLY A 19 3.57 21.28 -35.22
N SER A 20 2.33 21.55 -34.85
CA SER A 20 1.86 21.44 -33.47
C SER A 20 1.85 19.95 -33.07
N LEU A 21 2.87 19.52 -32.34
CA LEU A 21 2.90 18.23 -31.70
C LEU A 21 1.96 18.29 -30.48
N SER A 22 0.71 17.85 -30.65
CA SER A 22 -0.22 17.70 -29.53
C SER A 22 0.22 16.53 -28.67
N LEU A 23 0.90 16.84 -27.58
CA LEU A 23 1.22 15.87 -26.54
C LEU A 23 -0.08 15.60 -25.77
N THR A 24 -0.81 14.55 -26.13
CA THR A 24 -1.93 14.06 -25.32
C THR A 24 -1.36 13.42 -24.06
N ALA A 25 -1.30 14.21 -22.99
CA ALA A 25 -1.07 13.70 -21.65
C ALA A 25 -2.26 12.78 -21.31
N HIS A 26 -2.06 11.47 -21.37
CA HIS A 26 -2.98 10.51 -20.78
C HIS A 26 -2.88 10.68 -19.27
N SER A 27 -3.78 11.47 -18.71
CA SER A 27 -4.04 11.47 -17.27
C SER A 27 -4.58 10.09 -16.91
N LYS A 28 -3.73 9.24 -16.34
CA LYS A 28 -4.17 7.98 -15.73
C LYS A 28 -5.03 8.37 -14.53
N SER A 29 -6.34 8.35 -14.71
CA SER A 29 -7.30 8.56 -13.62
C SER A 29 -6.99 7.46 -12.61
N ALA A 30 -6.58 7.82 -11.38
CA ALA A 30 -6.46 6.89 -10.29
C ALA A 30 -7.88 6.35 -10.00
N VAL A 31 -8.16 5.17 -10.52
CA VAL A 31 -9.37 4.43 -10.13
C VAL A 31 -9.13 4.00 -8.69
N VAL A 32 -9.85 4.61 -7.75
CA VAL A 32 -9.92 4.11 -6.39
C VAL A 32 -10.45 2.68 -6.49
N ALA A 33 -9.59 1.70 -6.17
CA ALA A 33 -9.96 0.30 -6.22
C ALA A 33 -11.08 0.05 -5.21
N THR A 34 -12.29 -0.18 -5.70
CA THR A 34 -13.36 -0.74 -4.87
C THR A 34 -13.06 -2.22 -4.61
N PRO A 35 -13.55 -2.82 -3.51
CA PRO A 35 -13.31 -4.23 -3.18
C PRO A 35 -13.62 -5.21 -4.31
N ASP A 36 -14.49 -4.82 -5.24
CA ASP A 36 -14.97 -5.63 -6.37
C ASP A 36 -14.00 -5.64 -7.57
N ASN A 37 -12.88 -4.92 -7.51
CA ASN A 37 -12.00 -4.71 -8.66
C ASN A 37 -10.56 -5.23 -8.46
N LEU A 38 -10.36 -6.16 -7.52
CA LEU A 38 -9.06 -6.79 -7.31
C LEU A 38 -8.75 -7.77 -8.44
N SER A 39 -7.48 -7.83 -8.86
CA SER A 39 -7.03 -8.80 -9.85
C SER A 39 -7.19 -10.24 -9.33
N ALA A 40 -7.27 -11.22 -10.24
CA ALA A 40 -7.29 -12.62 -9.85
C ALA A 40 -6.02 -13.01 -9.06
N ALA A 41 -4.88 -12.45 -9.43
CA ALA A 41 -3.60 -12.67 -8.74
C ALA A 41 -3.62 -12.09 -7.31
N THR A 42 -4.13 -10.86 -7.13
CA THR A 42 -4.33 -10.25 -5.80
C THR A 42 -5.23 -11.13 -4.92
N ASN A 43 -6.38 -11.57 -5.45
CA ASN A 43 -7.30 -12.44 -4.74
C ASN A 43 -6.66 -13.79 -4.35
N GLN A 44 -5.80 -14.34 -5.19
CA GLN A 44 -5.05 -15.56 -4.90
C GLN A 44 -4.07 -15.33 -3.73
N GLN A 45 -3.32 -14.24 -3.72
CA GLN A 45 -2.39 -13.89 -2.63
C GLN A 45 -3.12 -13.62 -1.32
N LEU A 46 -4.26 -12.91 -1.34
CA LEU A 46 -5.11 -12.73 -0.16
C LEU A 46 -5.64 -14.06 0.38
N ALA A 47 -5.97 -15.01 -0.50
CA ALA A 47 -6.37 -16.35 -0.08
C ALA A 47 -5.19 -17.16 0.49
N GLN A 48 -3.96 -16.93 0.02
CA GLN A 48 -2.73 -17.48 0.62
C GLN A 48 -2.53 -16.95 2.03
N ALA A 49 -2.57 -15.62 2.20
CA ALA A 49 -2.49 -14.97 3.51
C ALA A 49 -3.54 -15.51 4.50
N ARG A 50 -4.81 -15.64 4.06
CA ARG A 50 -5.86 -16.24 4.90
C ARG A 50 -5.52 -17.66 5.33
N ARG A 51 -5.08 -18.53 4.41
CA ARG A 51 -4.75 -19.93 4.74
C ARG A 51 -3.59 -20.02 5.72
N ALA A 52 -2.54 -19.22 5.50
CA ALA A 52 -1.35 -19.22 6.35
C ALA A 52 -1.66 -18.73 7.78
N THR A 53 -2.55 -17.74 7.91
CA THR A 53 -2.84 -17.08 9.20
C THR A 53 -4.08 -17.58 9.91
N ALA A 54 -4.88 -18.48 9.31
CA ALA A 54 -6.10 -19.04 9.92
C ALA A 54 -5.88 -19.64 11.31
N LYS A 55 -4.73 -20.27 11.54
CA LYS A 55 -4.35 -20.85 12.83
C LYS A 55 -4.17 -19.80 13.95
N TYR A 56 -3.95 -18.55 13.59
CA TYR A 56 -3.69 -17.45 14.52
C TYR A 56 -4.96 -16.80 15.08
N HIS A 57 -6.15 -17.29 14.73
CA HIS A 57 -7.35 -17.00 15.53
C HIS A 57 -7.19 -17.51 16.98
N ASP A 58 -6.33 -18.49 17.20
CA ASP A 58 -5.82 -18.87 18.51
C ASP A 58 -4.51 -18.11 18.78
N ILE A 59 -4.55 -17.13 19.67
CA ILE A 59 -3.39 -16.28 20.01
C ILE A 59 -2.23 -17.12 20.53
N ALA A 60 -2.49 -18.21 21.27
CA ALA A 60 -1.43 -19.08 21.78
C ALA A 60 -0.62 -19.75 20.65
N ARG A 61 -1.24 -19.96 19.47
CA ARG A 61 -0.50 -20.43 18.29
C ARG A 61 0.35 -19.34 17.66
N ALA A 62 -0.13 -18.10 17.63
CA ALA A 62 0.66 -16.97 17.16
C ALA A 62 1.91 -16.80 18.04
N GLU A 63 1.73 -16.84 19.37
CA GLU A 63 2.84 -16.76 20.33
C GLU A 63 3.83 -17.93 20.18
N ALA A 64 3.33 -19.15 19.99
CA ALA A 64 4.16 -20.33 19.78
C ALA A 64 4.98 -20.26 18.47
N ASP A 65 4.47 -19.56 17.45
CA ASP A 65 5.14 -19.35 16.16
C ASP A 65 6.02 -18.07 16.17
N GLY A 66 6.18 -17.40 17.33
CA GLY A 66 7.14 -16.31 17.52
C GLY A 66 6.54 -14.90 17.40
N TYR A 67 5.23 -14.75 17.32
CA TYR A 67 4.59 -13.45 17.41
C TYR A 67 4.53 -12.99 18.87
N VAL A 68 4.92 -11.75 19.12
CA VAL A 68 4.98 -11.16 20.46
C VAL A 68 4.05 -9.97 20.54
N ASN A 69 3.18 -9.93 21.56
CA ASN A 69 2.40 -8.74 21.87
C ASN A 69 3.34 -7.60 22.29
N ILE A 70 3.38 -6.54 21.51
CA ILE A 70 4.21 -5.36 21.78
C ILE A 70 3.47 -4.30 22.61
N ASN A 71 2.25 -4.59 23.07
CA ASN A 71 1.39 -3.69 23.86
C ASN A 71 1.09 -2.34 23.18
N ILE A 72 1.09 -2.32 21.86
CA ILE A 72 0.63 -1.18 21.07
C ILE A 72 -0.78 -1.52 20.58
N TYR A 73 -1.76 -0.72 21.00
CA TYR A 73 -3.09 -0.69 20.43
C TYR A 73 -3.29 0.63 19.70
N GLU A 74 -3.63 0.55 18.42
CA GLU A 74 -3.96 1.74 17.63
C GLU A 74 -5.42 1.72 17.24
N GLY A 75 -6.14 2.82 17.51
CA GLY A 75 -7.53 2.96 17.16
C GLY A 75 -7.76 2.83 15.66
N GLY A 76 -8.66 1.93 15.28
CA GLY A 76 -8.92 1.60 13.89
C GLY A 76 -7.99 0.53 13.30
N GLU A 77 -6.96 0.07 14.04
CA GLU A 77 -6.02 -1.00 13.63
C GLU A 77 -6.08 -2.17 14.60
N GLY A 78 -6.01 -1.91 15.91
CA GLY A 78 -6.06 -2.92 16.95
C GLY A 78 -4.71 -3.15 17.65
N LEU A 79 -4.61 -4.27 18.35
CA LEU A 79 -3.45 -4.69 19.12
C LEU A 79 -2.47 -5.44 18.22
N HIS A 80 -1.20 -5.02 18.27
CA HIS A 80 -0.15 -5.53 17.38
C HIS A 80 0.62 -6.70 18.03
N TYR A 81 0.68 -7.81 17.32
CA TYR A 81 1.54 -8.96 17.59
C TYR A 81 2.58 -9.06 16.49
N VAL A 82 3.84 -8.89 16.80
CA VAL A 82 4.96 -8.80 15.84
C VAL A 82 5.85 -10.03 15.90
N ASN A 83 6.14 -10.62 14.75
CA ASN A 83 7.19 -11.63 14.61
C ASN A 83 8.46 -10.97 14.06
N PHE A 84 9.35 -10.56 14.95
CA PHE A 84 10.62 -9.90 14.57
C PHE A 84 11.55 -10.78 13.74
N GLY A 85 11.35 -12.12 13.77
CA GLY A 85 12.13 -13.05 12.96
C GLY A 85 11.74 -13.06 11.47
N LEU A 86 10.59 -12.47 11.13
CA LEU A 86 10.12 -12.33 9.75
C LEU A 86 10.50 -10.99 9.13
N VAL A 87 10.86 -9.98 9.95
CA VAL A 87 11.15 -8.62 9.49
C VAL A 87 12.38 -8.60 8.58
N ASP A 88 12.18 -8.38 7.29
CA ASP A 88 13.23 -8.29 6.28
C ASP A 88 12.91 -7.22 5.21
N ALA A 89 13.49 -7.32 4.02
CA ALA A 89 13.27 -6.37 2.91
C ALA A 89 12.22 -6.86 1.90
N ASN A 90 11.59 -8.02 2.12
CA ASN A 90 10.74 -8.68 1.14
C ASN A 90 9.29 -8.69 1.64
N PHE A 91 8.37 -8.75 0.68
CA PHE A 91 6.96 -9.02 0.93
C PHE A 91 6.67 -10.50 0.66
N ASP A 92 6.08 -11.19 1.64
CA ASP A 92 5.56 -12.56 1.48
C ASP A 92 4.12 -12.62 2.00
N PRO A 93 3.10 -12.86 1.16
CA PRO A 93 1.71 -12.90 1.59
C PRO A 93 1.42 -14.00 2.62
N GLU A 94 2.23 -15.05 2.70
CA GLU A 94 2.02 -16.16 3.64
C GLU A 94 2.70 -15.94 5.00
N HIS A 95 3.62 -14.97 5.10
CA HIS A 95 4.41 -14.70 6.31
C HIS A 95 4.35 -13.23 6.73
N PRO A 96 3.15 -12.71 7.08
CA PRO A 96 3.04 -11.34 7.56
C PRO A 96 3.86 -11.14 8.84
N GLU A 97 4.55 -10.01 8.96
CA GLU A 97 5.35 -9.67 10.13
C GLU A 97 4.48 -9.33 11.33
N VAL A 98 3.24 -8.84 11.09
CA VAL A 98 2.34 -8.36 12.15
C VAL A 98 0.96 -9.01 12.00
N LEU A 99 0.38 -9.39 13.13
CA LEU A 99 -1.01 -9.80 13.27
C LEU A 99 -1.75 -8.73 14.07
N LEU A 100 -2.89 -8.28 13.57
CA LEU A 100 -3.73 -7.26 14.21
C LEU A 100 -4.94 -7.93 14.86
N TYR A 101 -5.11 -7.70 16.16
CA TYR A 101 -6.21 -8.22 16.94
C TYR A 101 -7.10 -7.08 17.47
N ALA A 102 -8.41 -7.26 17.41
CA ALA A 102 -9.36 -6.31 17.95
C ALA A 102 -10.27 -6.96 19.00
N PRO A 103 -10.79 -6.19 19.98
CA PRO A 103 -11.72 -6.71 20.97
C PRO A 103 -13.06 -7.08 20.31
N VAL A 104 -13.61 -8.22 20.69
CA VAL A 104 -14.95 -8.62 20.29
C VAL A 104 -15.94 -7.86 21.18
N PRO A 105 -16.90 -7.10 20.60
CA PRO A 105 -17.87 -6.36 21.36
C PRO A 105 -18.62 -7.26 22.36
N HIS A 106 -18.69 -6.83 23.62
CA HIS A 106 -19.38 -7.52 24.73
C HIS A 106 -18.76 -8.86 25.15
N GLU A 107 -17.59 -9.22 24.62
CA GLU A 107 -16.86 -10.42 25.01
C GLU A 107 -15.47 -10.04 25.56
N ASN A 108 -14.98 -10.78 26.54
CA ASN A 108 -13.64 -10.55 27.09
C ASN A 108 -12.60 -11.36 26.28
N ARG A 109 -12.55 -11.13 24.95
CA ARG A 109 -11.60 -11.78 24.04
C ARG A 109 -11.22 -10.88 22.88
N MET A 110 -10.08 -11.17 22.30
CA MET A 110 -9.61 -10.55 21.07
C MET A 110 -9.84 -11.50 19.88
N GLU A 111 -10.04 -10.96 18.69
CA GLU A 111 -10.09 -11.74 17.45
C GLU A 111 -9.09 -11.19 16.44
N LEU A 112 -8.52 -12.07 15.62
CA LEU A 112 -7.67 -11.69 14.50
C LEU A 112 -8.53 -10.97 13.45
N VAL A 113 -8.16 -9.73 13.12
CA VAL A 113 -8.94 -8.87 12.21
C VAL A 113 -8.22 -8.59 10.90
N ALA A 114 -6.90 -8.45 10.95
CA ALA A 114 -6.07 -8.16 9.79
C ALA A 114 -4.66 -8.72 9.97
N VAL A 115 -3.90 -8.63 8.90
CA VAL A 115 -2.45 -8.79 8.91
C VAL A 115 -1.81 -7.51 8.41
N GLU A 116 -0.58 -7.25 8.85
CA GLU A 116 0.20 -6.12 8.38
C GLU A 116 1.59 -6.61 7.98
N TYR A 117 2.05 -6.08 6.86
CA TYR A 117 3.40 -6.31 6.34
C TYR A 117 4.24 -5.07 6.62
N VAL A 118 5.45 -5.28 7.12
CA VAL A 118 6.35 -4.19 7.47
C VAL A 118 7.75 -4.42 6.91
N VAL A 119 8.32 -3.35 6.33
CA VAL A 119 9.70 -3.35 5.84
C VAL A 119 10.42 -2.13 6.41
N PRO A 120 11.53 -2.31 7.16
CA PRO A 120 12.30 -1.20 7.66
C PRO A 120 12.83 -0.29 6.54
N LEU A 121 12.68 1.02 6.70
CA LEU A 121 13.23 2.02 5.77
C LEU A 121 14.75 1.92 5.65
N SER A 122 15.42 1.40 6.67
CA SER A 122 16.86 1.10 6.63
C SER A 122 17.24 -0.03 5.67
N LEU A 123 16.29 -0.90 5.31
CA LEU A 123 16.49 -2.01 4.38
C LEU A 123 16.00 -1.68 2.96
N SER A 124 15.03 -0.78 2.82
CA SER A 124 14.52 -0.35 1.51
C SER A 124 14.15 1.13 1.55
N SER A 125 14.77 1.93 0.69
CA SER A 125 14.46 3.37 0.54
C SER A 125 13.20 3.62 -0.30
N VAL A 126 12.64 2.59 -0.94
CA VAL A 126 11.43 2.64 -1.75
C VAL A 126 10.43 1.60 -1.25
N ALA A 127 9.15 1.85 -1.48
CA ALA A 127 8.12 0.88 -1.14
C ALA A 127 8.40 -0.48 -1.82
N PRO A 128 8.30 -1.60 -1.07
CA PRO A 128 8.44 -2.93 -1.64
C PRO A 128 7.34 -3.21 -2.69
N ALA A 129 7.57 -4.22 -3.52
CA ALA A 129 6.47 -4.81 -4.27
C ALA A 129 5.54 -5.53 -3.28
N GLY A 130 4.26 -5.19 -3.29
CA GLY A 130 3.25 -5.81 -2.43
C GLY A 130 2.42 -6.86 -3.16
N PHE A 131 1.10 -6.84 -2.93
CA PHE A 131 0.17 -7.69 -3.66
C PHE A 131 0.16 -7.38 -5.15
N ALA A 132 -0.14 -8.37 -5.98
CA ALA A 132 -0.18 -8.20 -7.43
C ALA A 132 -1.23 -7.15 -7.85
N GLY A 133 -0.86 -6.24 -8.74
CA GLY A 133 -1.71 -5.14 -9.21
C GLY A 133 -1.41 -3.82 -8.50
N ASP A 134 -2.38 -2.91 -8.52
CA ASP A 134 -2.19 -1.53 -8.06
C ASP A 134 -3.18 -1.17 -6.92
N ALA A 135 -3.75 -2.18 -6.24
CA ALA A 135 -4.80 -1.96 -5.25
C ALA A 135 -4.26 -1.69 -3.84
N ASP A 136 -3.10 -2.19 -3.52
CA ASP A 136 -2.42 -1.98 -2.25
C ASP A 136 -1.59 -0.70 -2.26
N VAL A 137 -1.49 -0.07 -1.09
CA VAL A 137 -0.72 1.16 -0.92
C VAL A 137 0.13 1.06 0.34
N TRP A 138 1.44 1.00 0.16
CA TRP A 138 2.38 1.07 1.26
C TRP A 138 2.41 2.47 1.87
N ARG A 139 2.24 2.55 3.17
CA ARG A 139 2.43 3.77 3.94
C ARG A 139 3.90 3.92 4.35
N ASN A 140 4.45 5.10 4.12
CA ASN A 140 5.76 5.47 4.67
C ASN A 140 5.58 6.07 6.06
N ASN A 141 6.01 5.35 7.09
CA ASN A 141 5.97 5.79 8.49
C ASN A 141 7.37 6.28 8.95
N SER A 142 8.02 7.16 8.17
CA SER A 142 9.36 7.68 8.46
C SER A 142 9.41 8.58 9.70
N GLU A 143 8.30 9.25 10.03
CA GLU A 143 8.19 10.14 11.20
C GLU A 143 7.84 9.36 12.49
N GLY A 144 7.46 8.10 12.38
CA GLY A 144 7.12 7.20 13.49
C GLY A 144 8.15 6.08 13.65
N LEU A 145 7.77 4.87 13.25
CA LEU A 145 8.57 3.66 13.47
C LEU A 145 9.71 3.45 12.45
N GLY A 146 9.79 4.25 11.39
CA GLY A 146 10.79 4.08 10.34
C GLY A 146 10.54 2.87 9.45
N LEU A 147 9.28 2.61 9.13
CA LEU A 147 8.81 1.45 8.39
C LEU A 147 8.03 1.85 7.13
N TRP A 148 8.05 0.96 6.13
CA TRP A 148 6.97 0.78 5.19
C TRP A 148 5.94 -0.15 5.82
N GLU A 149 4.66 0.19 5.72
CA GLU A 149 3.54 -0.55 6.32
C GLU A 149 2.44 -0.79 5.30
N LEU A 150 1.89 -2.00 5.28
CA LEU A 150 0.79 -2.40 4.41
C LEU A 150 -0.20 -3.29 5.15
N ASN A 151 -1.40 -2.80 5.41
CA ASN A 151 -2.47 -3.56 6.05
C ASN A 151 -3.27 -4.38 5.02
N ALA A 152 -3.67 -5.59 5.42
CA ALA A 152 -4.63 -6.40 4.67
C ALA A 152 -5.75 -6.93 5.59
N TRP A 153 -6.95 -6.37 5.43
CA TRP A 153 -8.14 -6.69 6.23
C TRP A 153 -8.79 -7.99 5.75
N ILE A 154 -8.09 -9.09 5.98
CA ILE A 154 -8.51 -10.40 5.46
C ILE A 154 -9.52 -11.12 6.36
N TRP A 155 -9.68 -10.70 7.61
CA TRP A 155 -10.54 -11.35 8.60
C TRP A 155 -11.74 -10.50 9.03
N LEU A 156 -11.61 -9.18 9.04
CA LEU A 156 -12.70 -8.24 9.33
C LEU A 156 -12.95 -7.36 8.10
N ASN A 157 -14.18 -7.39 7.55
CA ASN A 157 -14.52 -6.54 6.42
C ASN A 157 -14.28 -5.06 6.75
N ASN A 158 -13.61 -4.34 5.84
CA ASN A 158 -13.32 -2.92 5.95
C ASN A 158 -14.05 -2.15 4.85
N SER A 159 -14.99 -1.27 5.25
CA SER A 159 -15.73 -0.42 4.30
C SER A 159 -14.86 0.59 3.56
N ASN A 160 -13.67 0.89 4.09
CA ASN A 160 -12.70 1.80 3.47
C ASN A 160 -11.82 1.09 2.42
N GLY A 161 -11.93 -0.24 2.30
CA GLY A 161 -11.15 -1.08 1.39
C GLY A 161 -10.26 -2.08 2.12
N ILE A 162 -9.95 -3.19 1.45
CA ILE A 162 -9.19 -4.30 2.04
C ILE A 162 -7.75 -3.91 2.42
N PHE A 163 -7.17 -2.92 1.75
CA PHE A 163 -5.83 -2.40 2.02
C PHE A 163 -5.84 -1.03 2.70
N ALA A 164 -7.00 -0.56 3.18
CA ALA A 164 -7.06 0.69 3.91
C ALA A 164 -6.32 0.57 5.24
N PHE A 165 -5.65 1.66 5.63
CA PHE A 165 -4.84 1.69 6.84
C PHE A 165 -5.70 1.48 8.11
N LYS A 166 -6.87 2.11 8.20
CA LYS A 166 -7.78 1.98 9.34
C LYS A 166 -9.12 1.38 8.95
N ASN A 167 -9.68 0.58 9.86
CA ASN A 167 -11.00 -0.01 9.74
C ASN A 167 -11.94 0.64 10.76
N PRO A 168 -13.04 1.28 10.34
CA PRO A 168 -13.98 1.94 11.27
C PRO A 168 -14.72 0.97 12.20
N ARG A 169 -14.62 -0.34 11.97
CA ARG A 169 -15.19 -1.38 12.83
C ARG A 169 -14.29 -1.79 13.99
N VAL A 170 -13.02 -1.39 13.94
CA VAL A 170 -12.09 -1.57 15.07
C VAL A 170 -12.25 -0.36 16.00
N PRO A 171 -12.48 -0.55 17.31
CA PRO A 171 -12.63 0.56 18.24
C PRO A 171 -11.48 1.56 18.17
N GLY A 172 -11.80 2.83 18.45
CA GLY A 172 -10.79 3.86 18.66
C GLY A 172 -9.98 3.61 19.93
N ASP A 173 -8.90 4.37 20.10
CA ASP A 173 -8.23 4.44 21.40
C ASP A 173 -9.27 4.92 22.41
N GLU A 174 -9.43 4.18 23.51
CA GLU A 174 -10.23 4.70 24.63
C GLU A 174 -9.41 5.82 25.29
N ASP A 175 -9.96 7.04 25.25
CA ASP A 175 -9.42 8.20 25.95
C ASP A 175 -9.47 8.05 27.48
#